data_2370d2b8dc5e5cc11348d8b40bffd301
#
_entry.id   2370d2b8dc5e5cc11348d8b40bffd301
#
_cell.length_a   1.000
_cell.length_b   1.000
_cell.length_c   1.000
_cell.angle_alpha   90.00
_cell.angle_beta   90.00
_cell.angle_gamma   90.00
#
_symmetry.space_group_name_H-M   'P 1'
#
loop_
_entity.id
_entity.type
_entity.pdbx_description
1 polymer ?
#
loop_
_entity_poly.entity_id
_entity_poly.type
_entity_poly.pdbx_seq_one_letter_code
_entity_poly.pdbx_strand_id
1 'polypeptide(L)'
;MNLKSFGIRALVALIFGPLIVLAALQGGLWWLAFVTLVVVLSVWEYYGLARAKGSRAHYAPGLICALALVLSLYWFDVRLILPIVLAFFVWLQFSALYRGSGSPTLEVPVTAFAALYYPLAFGSFILIRELPGARFGLDSSPAGGWILVLIFSIWICDTAAYVGGSYLGRHKLMPRISPNKSIEGTVLGFIFALLTAWLCHGWFVKGLLLQDTLVIGAIGGSLGQYGDLFESMFKRDAGMKDSSRLIPGHGGILDRFDSLTITAPVVYLYLYLRFFAL
;
A
#
# COMPACT_ATOMS: atom_id res chain seq x y z
N MET A 1 20.90 20.90 0.30
CA MET A 1 20.28 19.84 -0.51
C MET A 1 21.13 19.68 -1.77
N ASN A 2 21.69 18.49 -2.02
CA ASN A 2 22.61 18.29 -3.16
C ASN A 2 21.77 18.26 -4.46
N LEU A 3 22.03 19.17 -5.40
CA LEU A 3 21.31 19.30 -6.68
C LEU A 3 21.20 17.96 -7.44
N LYS A 4 22.24 17.12 -7.38
CA LYS A 4 22.22 15.77 -7.96
C LYS A 4 21.15 14.85 -7.34
N SER A 5 20.97 14.89 -6.00
CA SER A 5 19.97 14.06 -5.32
C SER A 5 18.55 14.56 -5.60
N PHE A 6 18.36 15.86 -5.76
CA PHE A 6 17.07 16.44 -6.16
C PHE A 6 16.69 16.03 -7.58
N GLY A 7 17.63 16.13 -8.54
CA GLY A 7 17.39 15.72 -9.92
C GLY A 7 17.00 14.25 -10.06
N ILE A 8 17.68 13.34 -9.34
CA ILE A 8 17.34 11.91 -9.35
C ILE A 8 15.92 11.68 -8.79
N ARG A 9 15.56 12.36 -7.72
CA ARG A 9 14.21 12.25 -7.12
C ARG A 9 13.13 12.75 -8.08
N ALA A 10 13.35 13.93 -8.70
CA ALA A 10 12.42 14.47 -9.67
C ALA A 10 12.25 13.53 -10.90
N LEU A 11 13.33 12.96 -11.39
CA LEU A 11 13.30 12.01 -12.52
C LEU A 11 12.51 10.74 -12.17
N VAL A 12 12.75 10.17 -11.00
CA VAL A 12 12.02 8.98 -10.53
C VAL A 12 10.51 9.28 -10.42
N ALA A 13 10.13 10.39 -9.80
CA ALA A 13 8.73 10.78 -9.67
C ALA A 13 8.07 11.03 -11.04
N LEU A 14 8.81 11.66 -11.99
CA LEU A 14 8.34 11.95 -13.33
C LEU A 14 8.12 10.68 -14.19
N ILE A 15 8.86 9.61 -13.92
CA ILE A 15 8.71 8.34 -14.64
C ILE A 15 7.65 7.45 -13.94
N PHE A 16 7.79 7.23 -12.63
CA PHE A 16 6.93 6.29 -11.91
C PHE A 16 5.50 6.83 -11.72
N GLY A 17 5.33 8.15 -11.53
CA GLY A 17 4.00 8.75 -11.40
C GLY A 17 3.09 8.47 -12.61
N PRO A 18 3.49 8.85 -13.84
CA PRO A 18 2.72 8.54 -15.04
C PRO A 18 2.51 7.03 -15.27
N LEU A 19 3.50 6.19 -14.96
CA LEU A 19 3.35 4.74 -15.11
C LEU A 19 2.25 4.18 -14.19
N ILE A 20 2.19 4.65 -12.94
CA ILE A 20 1.11 4.25 -11.99
C ILE A 20 -0.25 4.70 -12.52
N VAL A 21 -0.35 5.96 -12.97
CA VAL A 21 -1.59 6.51 -13.54
C VAL A 21 -2.05 5.71 -14.76
N LEU A 22 -1.14 5.45 -15.70
CA LEU A 22 -1.44 4.67 -16.91
C LEU A 22 -1.87 3.24 -16.56
N ALA A 23 -1.16 2.57 -15.65
CA ALA A 23 -1.51 1.22 -15.22
C ALA A 23 -2.89 1.17 -14.56
N ALA A 24 -3.22 2.15 -13.70
CA ALA A 24 -4.51 2.24 -13.03
C ALA A 24 -5.66 2.50 -14.04
N LEU A 25 -5.43 3.35 -15.04
CA LEU A 25 -6.44 3.65 -16.07
C LEU A 25 -6.62 2.47 -17.03
N GLN A 26 -5.54 1.84 -17.47
CA GLN A 26 -5.59 0.68 -18.36
C GLN A 26 -6.28 -0.53 -17.70
N GLY A 27 -5.96 -0.80 -16.41
CA GLY A 27 -6.49 -1.98 -15.72
C GLY A 27 -5.95 -3.30 -16.26
N GLY A 28 -6.73 -4.37 -16.08
CA GLY A 28 -6.42 -5.69 -16.63
C GLY A 28 -5.04 -6.19 -16.23
N LEU A 29 -4.36 -6.86 -17.17
CA LEU A 29 -3.04 -7.46 -16.92
C LEU A 29 -1.93 -6.45 -16.60
N TRP A 30 -2.04 -5.21 -17.08
CA TRP A 30 -1.08 -4.14 -16.74
C TRP A 30 -1.15 -3.77 -15.26
N TRP A 31 -2.38 -3.64 -14.75
CA TRP A 31 -2.60 -3.37 -13.34
C TRP A 31 -2.21 -4.55 -12.46
N LEU A 32 -2.55 -5.77 -12.89
CA LEU A 32 -2.11 -6.99 -12.22
C LEU A 32 -0.59 -7.08 -12.13
N ALA A 33 0.12 -6.85 -13.24
CA ALA A 33 1.59 -6.89 -13.26
C ALA A 33 2.20 -5.85 -12.31
N PHE A 34 1.66 -4.62 -12.33
CA PHE A 34 2.10 -3.55 -11.43
C PHE A 34 1.89 -3.92 -9.96
N VAL A 35 0.69 -4.34 -9.57
CA VAL A 35 0.38 -4.73 -8.18
C VAL A 35 1.21 -5.94 -7.75
N THR A 36 1.38 -6.93 -8.64
CA THR A 36 2.22 -8.11 -8.37
C THR A 36 3.66 -7.71 -8.08
N LEU A 37 4.23 -6.79 -8.89
CA LEU A 37 5.58 -6.29 -8.67
C LEU A 37 5.70 -5.58 -7.31
N VAL A 38 4.76 -4.71 -6.97
CA VAL A 38 4.74 -4.02 -5.68
C VAL A 38 4.68 -5.02 -4.53
N VAL A 39 3.81 -6.04 -4.61
CA VAL A 39 3.68 -7.08 -3.57
C VAL A 39 4.98 -7.87 -3.39
N VAL A 40 5.56 -8.38 -4.49
CA VAL A 40 6.79 -9.20 -4.43
C VAL A 40 7.93 -8.41 -3.81
N LEU A 41 8.12 -7.16 -4.23
CA LEU A 41 9.18 -6.30 -3.71
C LEU A 41 8.91 -5.91 -2.25
N SER A 42 7.67 -5.66 -1.86
CA SER A 42 7.29 -5.36 -0.47
C SER A 42 7.56 -6.53 0.46
N VAL A 43 7.19 -7.75 0.07
CA VAL A 43 7.48 -8.97 0.84
C VAL A 43 8.98 -9.17 0.97
N TRP A 44 9.73 -8.97 -0.11
CA TRP A 44 11.19 -9.10 -0.11
C TRP A 44 11.86 -8.06 0.81
N GLU A 45 11.43 -6.80 0.77
CA GLU A 45 11.95 -5.72 1.63
C GLU A 45 11.63 -5.98 3.10
N TYR A 46 10.40 -6.39 3.41
CA TYR A 46 10.02 -6.72 4.78
C TYR A 46 10.86 -7.87 5.36
N TYR A 47 11.11 -8.91 4.56
CA TYR A 47 12.02 -9.99 4.98
C TYR A 47 13.46 -9.48 5.16
N GLY A 48 13.86 -8.45 4.42
CA GLY A 48 15.13 -7.73 4.63
C GLY A 48 15.19 -7.04 5.99
N LEU A 49 14.12 -6.33 6.38
CA LEU A 49 13.99 -5.71 7.71
C LEU A 49 14.04 -6.76 8.82
N ALA A 50 13.31 -7.86 8.66
CA ALA A 50 13.29 -8.97 9.61
C ALA A 50 14.67 -9.61 9.76
N ARG A 51 15.42 -9.75 8.66
CA ARG A 51 16.80 -10.26 8.68
C ARG A 51 17.74 -9.33 9.47
N ALA A 52 17.56 -8.02 9.39
CA ALA A 52 18.34 -7.06 10.19
C ALA A 52 18.10 -7.25 11.70
N LYS A 53 16.95 -7.81 12.10
CA LYS A 53 16.62 -8.21 13.49
C LYS A 53 17.04 -9.63 13.83
N GLY A 54 17.75 -10.33 12.94
CA GLY A 54 18.20 -11.71 13.15
C GLY A 54 17.16 -12.78 12.82
N SER A 55 15.97 -12.42 12.33
CA SER A 55 14.97 -13.38 11.89
C SER A 55 15.26 -13.85 10.46
N ARG A 56 15.09 -15.17 10.22
CA ARG A 56 15.28 -15.78 8.91
C ARG A 56 13.95 -16.25 8.34
N ALA A 57 13.21 -15.33 7.68
CA ALA A 57 11.96 -15.67 7.03
C ALA A 57 12.11 -16.86 6.05
N HIS A 58 11.03 -17.60 5.84
CA HIS A 58 10.95 -18.66 4.83
C HIS A 58 10.57 -18.05 3.48
N TYR A 59 11.57 -17.59 2.70
CA TYR A 59 11.37 -16.82 1.47
C TYR A 59 10.49 -17.53 0.45
N ALA A 60 10.78 -18.80 0.13
CA ALA A 60 10.06 -19.50 -0.92
C ALA A 60 8.57 -19.71 -0.59
N PRO A 61 8.20 -20.30 0.57
CA PRO A 61 6.79 -20.41 0.96
C PRO A 61 6.08 -19.05 0.98
N GLY A 62 6.74 -18.02 1.55
CA GLY A 62 6.14 -16.69 1.67
C GLY A 62 5.90 -16.00 0.34
N LEU A 63 6.87 -16.00 -0.57
CA LEU A 63 6.72 -15.39 -1.90
C LEU A 63 5.72 -16.15 -2.77
N ILE A 64 5.73 -17.47 -2.73
CA ILE A 64 4.78 -18.30 -3.51
C ILE A 64 3.35 -18.08 -3.01
N CYS A 65 3.15 -18.02 -1.68
CA CYS A 65 1.86 -17.66 -1.11
C CYS A 65 1.39 -16.27 -1.55
N ALA A 66 2.26 -15.26 -1.46
CA ALA A 66 1.95 -13.91 -1.86
C ALA A 66 1.55 -13.81 -3.34
N LEU A 67 2.30 -14.47 -4.23
CA LEU A 67 1.97 -14.57 -5.65
C LEU A 67 0.63 -15.27 -5.88
N ALA A 68 0.42 -16.44 -5.24
CA ALA A 68 -0.82 -17.19 -5.38
C ALA A 68 -2.04 -16.36 -4.95
N LEU A 69 -1.91 -15.58 -3.85
CA LEU A 69 -2.98 -14.70 -3.38
C LEU A 69 -3.27 -13.58 -4.40
N VAL A 70 -2.27 -12.85 -4.87
CA VAL A 70 -2.48 -11.77 -5.85
C VAL A 70 -3.11 -12.29 -7.13
N LEU A 71 -2.61 -13.40 -7.66
CA LEU A 71 -3.16 -14.01 -8.87
C LEU A 71 -4.59 -14.51 -8.64
N SER A 72 -4.88 -15.09 -7.46
CA SER A 72 -6.23 -15.54 -7.14
C SER A 72 -7.23 -14.40 -7.03
N LEU A 73 -6.83 -13.25 -6.46
CA LEU A 73 -7.68 -12.07 -6.37
C LEU A 73 -8.09 -11.53 -7.74
N TYR A 74 -7.26 -11.68 -8.75
CA TYR A 74 -7.56 -11.23 -10.11
C TYR A 74 -8.50 -12.19 -10.87
N TRP A 75 -8.23 -13.52 -10.84
CA TRP A 75 -9.02 -14.49 -11.63
C TRP A 75 -10.19 -15.11 -10.88
N PHE A 76 -10.13 -15.18 -9.54
CA PHE A 76 -11.08 -15.93 -8.72
C PHE A 76 -11.73 -15.09 -7.62
N ASP A 77 -11.43 -13.78 -7.60
CA ASP A 77 -11.87 -12.88 -6.53
C ASP A 77 -11.37 -13.42 -5.15
N VAL A 78 -12.18 -13.34 -4.12
CA VAL A 78 -11.82 -13.81 -2.77
C VAL A 78 -11.99 -15.32 -2.54
N ARG A 79 -12.46 -16.06 -3.54
CA ARG A 79 -12.88 -17.47 -3.40
C ARG A 79 -11.75 -18.42 -3.00
N LEU A 80 -10.53 -18.20 -3.49
CA LEU A 80 -9.40 -19.08 -3.22
C LEU A 80 -8.51 -18.60 -2.07
N ILE A 81 -8.83 -17.48 -1.39
CA ILE A 81 -8.03 -16.98 -0.27
C ILE A 81 -7.88 -18.06 0.80
N LEU A 82 -8.98 -18.63 1.27
CA LEU A 82 -8.94 -19.63 2.34
C LEU A 82 -8.16 -20.89 1.97
N PRO A 83 -8.40 -21.55 0.82
CA PRO A 83 -7.58 -22.70 0.39
C PRO A 83 -6.09 -22.37 0.30
N ILE A 84 -5.72 -21.22 -0.27
CA ILE A 84 -4.31 -20.81 -0.40
C ILE A 84 -3.68 -20.60 0.97
N VAL A 85 -4.36 -19.92 1.88
CA VAL A 85 -3.88 -19.66 3.24
C VAL A 85 -3.70 -20.97 4.02
N LEU A 86 -4.64 -21.90 3.92
CA LEU A 86 -4.51 -23.20 4.57
C LEU A 86 -3.34 -24.00 4.01
N ALA A 87 -3.20 -24.09 2.69
CA ALA A 87 -2.07 -24.77 2.04
C ALA A 87 -0.73 -24.11 2.42
N PHE A 88 -0.68 -22.80 2.48
CA PHE A 88 0.50 -22.05 2.91
C PHE A 88 0.90 -22.37 4.35
N PHE A 89 -0.03 -22.40 5.29
CA PHE A 89 0.29 -22.74 6.68
C PHE A 89 0.78 -24.17 6.83
N VAL A 90 0.20 -25.12 6.11
CA VAL A 90 0.71 -26.51 6.08
C VAL A 90 2.14 -26.52 5.54
N TRP A 91 2.40 -25.89 4.40
CA TRP A 91 3.75 -25.82 3.84
C TRP A 91 4.75 -25.11 4.76
N LEU A 92 4.33 -24.02 5.39
CA LEU A 92 5.18 -23.25 6.30
C LEU A 92 5.61 -24.09 7.52
N GLN A 93 4.68 -24.91 8.09
CA GLN A 93 4.99 -25.83 9.17
C GLN A 93 6.04 -26.88 8.74
N PHE A 94 5.86 -27.51 7.59
CA PHE A 94 6.86 -28.42 7.05
C PHE A 94 8.20 -27.72 6.80
N SER A 95 8.17 -26.54 6.18
CA SER A 95 9.38 -25.74 5.94
C SER A 95 10.12 -25.41 7.24
N ALA A 96 9.41 -25.09 8.32
CA ALA A 96 9.99 -24.83 9.62
C ALA A 96 10.56 -26.08 10.27
N LEU A 97 9.82 -27.21 10.19
CA LEU A 97 10.24 -28.51 10.74
C LEU A 97 11.55 -29.00 10.12
N TYR A 98 11.67 -28.92 8.79
CA TYR A 98 12.82 -29.45 8.06
C TYR A 98 14.00 -28.47 7.98
N ARG A 99 13.84 -27.22 8.36
CA ARG A 99 14.96 -26.26 8.37
C ARG A 99 16.04 -26.60 9.40
N GLY A 100 15.67 -27.16 10.56
CA GLY A 100 16.60 -27.66 11.59
C GLY A 100 17.43 -26.58 12.30
N SER A 101 17.23 -25.30 12.02
CA SER A 101 17.97 -24.18 12.63
C SER A 101 17.13 -22.91 12.64
N GLY A 102 17.44 -21.99 13.57
CA GLY A 102 16.74 -20.72 13.73
C GLY A 102 15.70 -20.74 14.86
N SER A 103 14.86 -19.71 14.92
CA SER A 103 13.78 -19.58 15.91
C SER A 103 12.41 -19.64 15.21
N PRO A 104 11.75 -20.81 15.19
CA PRO A 104 10.44 -20.94 14.52
C PRO A 104 9.40 -19.94 15.06
N THR A 105 9.44 -19.61 16.36
CA THR A 105 8.53 -18.66 17.01
C THR A 105 8.71 -17.22 16.50
N LEU A 106 9.84 -16.88 15.90
CA LEU A 106 10.09 -15.58 15.26
C LEU A 106 9.96 -15.67 13.73
N GLU A 107 10.45 -16.74 13.12
CA GLU A 107 10.55 -16.88 11.67
C GLU A 107 9.21 -17.17 11.02
N VAL A 108 8.37 -18.02 11.65
CA VAL A 108 7.04 -18.38 11.14
C VAL A 108 6.09 -17.17 11.16
N PRO A 109 5.92 -16.42 12.26
CA PRO A 109 5.07 -15.22 12.25
C PRO A 109 5.54 -14.14 11.29
N VAL A 110 6.84 -13.88 11.20
CA VAL A 110 7.42 -12.91 10.26
C VAL A 110 7.12 -13.31 8.82
N THR A 111 7.29 -14.61 8.49
CA THR A 111 6.99 -15.12 7.16
C THR A 111 5.51 -14.99 6.85
N ALA A 112 4.65 -15.40 7.78
CA ALA A 112 3.20 -15.37 7.61
C ALA A 112 2.68 -13.93 7.49
N PHE A 113 3.19 -13.01 8.30
CA PHE A 113 2.77 -11.61 8.25
C PHE A 113 2.97 -11.03 6.85
N ALA A 114 4.18 -11.08 6.29
CA ALA A 114 4.43 -10.48 4.99
C ALA A 114 3.71 -11.22 3.84
N ALA A 115 3.68 -12.56 3.91
CA ALA A 115 3.04 -13.40 2.89
C ALA A 115 1.53 -13.21 2.79
N LEU A 116 0.88 -12.73 3.85
CA LEU A 116 -0.57 -12.48 3.89
C LEU A 116 -0.88 -10.98 3.83
N TYR A 117 -0.19 -10.17 4.62
CA TYR A 117 -0.50 -8.75 4.78
C TYR A 117 -0.35 -7.97 3.47
N TYR A 118 0.81 -8.04 2.82
CA TYR A 118 1.04 -7.24 1.61
C TYR A 118 0.19 -7.65 0.41
N PRO A 119 0.01 -8.95 0.09
CA PRO A 119 -0.85 -9.32 -1.02
C PRO A 119 -2.33 -9.00 -0.76
N LEU A 120 -2.82 -9.08 0.48
CA LEU A 120 -4.19 -8.67 0.81
C LEU A 120 -4.34 -7.15 0.78
N ALA A 121 -3.35 -6.41 1.30
CA ALA A 121 -3.36 -4.95 1.31
C ALA A 121 -3.30 -4.39 -0.12
N PHE A 122 -2.27 -4.70 -0.88
CA PHE A 122 -2.14 -4.20 -2.26
C PHE A 122 -3.06 -4.90 -3.25
N GLY A 123 -3.40 -6.17 -3.03
CA GLY A 123 -4.38 -6.90 -3.83
C GLY A 123 -5.78 -6.28 -3.77
N SER A 124 -6.09 -5.53 -2.71
CA SER A 124 -7.32 -4.75 -2.63
C SER A 124 -7.46 -3.75 -3.78
N PHE A 125 -6.36 -3.25 -4.35
CA PHE A 125 -6.39 -2.43 -5.56
C PHE A 125 -6.89 -3.17 -6.79
N ILE A 126 -6.59 -4.47 -6.90
CA ILE A 126 -7.14 -5.33 -7.97
C ILE A 126 -8.65 -5.44 -7.77
N LEU A 127 -9.07 -5.74 -6.54
CA LEU A 127 -10.48 -5.85 -6.22
C LEU A 127 -11.25 -4.55 -6.47
N ILE A 128 -10.71 -3.38 -6.09
CA ILE A 128 -11.31 -2.06 -6.40
C ILE A 128 -11.44 -1.88 -7.90
N ARG A 129 -10.40 -2.21 -8.67
CA ARG A 129 -10.36 -1.98 -10.12
C ARG A 129 -11.35 -2.87 -10.87
N GLU A 130 -11.51 -4.11 -10.44
CA GLU A 130 -12.38 -5.10 -11.07
C GLU A 130 -13.80 -5.14 -10.47
N LEU A 131 -14.06 -4.40 -9.39
CA LEU A 131 -15.33 -4.41 -8.66
C LEU A 131 -16.56 -4.17 -9.55
N PRO A 132 -16.59 -3.19 -10.46
CA PRO A 132 -17.75 -2.96 -11.31
C PRO A 132 -18.00 -4.08 -12.31
N GLY A 133 -16.96 -4.65 -12.89
CA GLY A 133 -17.06 -5.70 -13.91
C GLY A 133 -17.42 -7.05 -13.34
N ALA A 134 -16.70 -7.47 -12.29
CA ALA A 134 -16.84 -8.80 -11.71
C ALA A 134 -18.21 -9.08 -11.09
N ARG A 135 -18.88 -8.03 -10.62
CA ARG A 135 -20.13 -8.18 -9.87
C ARG A 135 -21.37 -7.65 -10.57
N PHE A 136 -21.24 -6.62 -11.40
CA PHE A 136 -22.38 -5.98 -12.06
C PHE A 136 -22.43 -6.20 -13.57
N GLY A 137 -21.41 -6.85 -14.16
CA GLY A 137 -21.25 -6.91 -15.61
C GLY A 137 -21.09 -5.54 -16.26
N LEU A 138 -20.73 -4.51 -15.46
CA LEU A 138 -20.54 -3.14 -15.91
C LEU A 138 -19.12 -2.93 -16.41
N ASP A 139 -18.92 -1.91 -17.23
CA ASP A 139 -17.58 -1.47 -17.61
C ASP A 139 -16.77 -1.06 -16.37
N SER A 140 -15.65 -1.72 -16.15
CA SER A 140 -14.75 -1.43 -15.02
C SER A 140 -13.82 -0.23 -15.28
N SER A 141 -13.87 0.38 -16.47
CA SER A 141 -13.02 1.54 -16.81
C SER A 141 -13.11 2.71 -15.82
N PRO A 142 -14.28 3.06 -15.23
CA PRO A 142 -14.39 4.13 -14.24
C PRO A 142 -13.60 3.90 -12.97
N ALA A 143 -13.40 2.64 -12.56
CA ALA A 143 -12.73 2.30 -11.30
C ALA A 143 -11.23 2.68 -11.28
N GLY A 144 -10.61 2.85 -12.44
CA GLY A 144 -9.28 3.47 -12.53
C GLY A 144 -9.26 4.87 -11.93
N GLY A 145 -10.29 5.66 -12.18
CA GLY A 145 -10.45 6.99 -11.57
C GLY A 145 -10.61 6.93 -10.05
N TRP A 146 -11.28 5.91 -9.50
CA TRP A 146 -11.45 5.75 -8.06
C TRP A 146 -10.11 5.49 -7.35
N ILE A 147 -9.25 4.67 -7.98
CA ILE A 147 -7.89 4.43 -7.50
C ILE A 147 -7.07 5.72 -7.54
N LEU A 148 -7.20 6.51 -8.61
CA LEU A 148 -6.47 7.77 -8.75
C LEU A 148 -6.89 8.80 -7.70
N VAL A 149 -8.17 8.86 -7.31
CA VAL A 149 -8.61 9.70 -6.19
C VAL A 149 -7.82 9.38 -4.92
N LEU A 150 -7.72 8.09 -4.57
CA LEU A 150 -6.98 7.66 -3.39
C LEU A 150 -5.50 8.06 -3.48
N ILE A 151 -4.84 7.74 -4.60
CA ILE A 151 -3.42 8.02 -4.81
C ILE A 151 -3.15 9.53 -4.76
N PHE A 152 -3.92 10.34 -5.48
CA PHE A 152 -3.73 11.78 -5.51
C PHE A 152 -4.03 12.43 -4.17
N SER A 153 -5.08 11.96 -3.46
CA SER A 153 -5.39 12.44 -2.11
C SER A 153 -4.24 12.18 -1.14
N ILE A 154 -3.58 11.02 -1.21
CA ILE A 154 -2.41 10.70 -0.39
C ILE A 154 -1.22 11.59 -0.79
N TRP A 155 -0.87 11.69 -2.07
CA TRP A 155 0.27 12.50 -2.51
C TRP A 155 0.15 13.98 -2.14
N ILE A 156 -1.04 14.54 -2.30
CA ILE A 156 -1.29 15.93 -1.91
C ILE A 156 -1.35 16.07 -0.39
N CYS A 157 -1.93 15.10 0.33
CA CYS A 157 -1.91 15.03 1.78
C CYS A 157 -0.48 15.10 2.32
N ASP A 158 0.41 14.23 1.84
CA ASP A 158 1.80 14.16 2.29
C ASP A 158 2.56 15.46 2.01
N THR A 159 2.34 16.04 0.83
CA THR A 159 2.93 17.32 0.45
C THR A 159 2.44 18.45 1.35
N ALA A 160 1.13 18.55 1.55
CA ALA A 160 0.53 19.59 2.40
C ALA A 160 0.89 19.40 3.87
N ALA A 161 0.93 18.15 4.36
CA ALA A 161 1.35 17.83 5.71
C ALA A 161 2.83 18.19 5.95
N TYR A 162 3.70 17.92 4.98
CA TYR A 162 5.11 18.30 5.05
C TYR A 162 5.29 19.81 5.08
N VAL A 163 4.66 20.53 4.14
CA VAL A 163 4.75 22.00 4.06
C VAL A 163 4.14 22.63 5.31
N GLY A 164 2.89 22.27 5.65
CA GLY A 164 2.19 22.81 6.82
C GLY A 164 2.90 22.47 8.12
N GLY A 165 3.39 21.23 8.26
CA GLY A 165 4.15 20.81 9.44
C GLY A 165 5.48 21.55 9.59
N SER A 166 6.13 21.96 8.49
CA SER A 166 7.39 22.71 8.53
C SER A 166 7.20 24.18 8.96
N TYR A 167 6.08 24.80 8.61
CA TYR A 167 5.80 26.21 8.94
C TYR A 167 4.95 26.38 10.22
N LEU A 168 3.98 25.51 10.44
CA LEU A 168 2.98 25.65 11.49
C LEU A 168 3.12 24.60 12.61
N GLY A 169 3.95 23.59 12.42
CA GLY A 169 4.05 22.44 13.32
C GLY A 169 4.63 22.80 14.69
N ARG A 170 3.79 22.74 15.72
CA ARG A 170 4.14 22.98 17.13
C ARG A 170 4.06 21.70 17.96
N HIS A 171 3.05 20.88 17.70
CA HIS A 171 2.79 19.65 18.45
C HIS A 171 3.20 18.43 17.63
N LYS A 172 4.08 17.60 18.20
CA LYS A 172 4.55 16.39 17.53
C LYS A 172 3.46 15.31 17.53
N LEU A 173 3.25 14.64 16.38
CA LEU A 173 2.26 13.58 16.23
C LEU A 173 2.70 12.30 16.94
N MET A 174 3.90 11.80 16.62
CA MET A 174 4.43 10.55 17.18
C MET A 174 5.98 10.59 17.25
N PRO A 175 6.56 11.29 18.25
CA PRO A 175 7.99 11.58 18.31
C PRO A 175 8.89 10.35 18.27
N ARG A 176 8.45 9.24 18.86
CA ARG A 176 9.21 7.99 18.96
C ARG A 176 9.43 7.33 17.60
N ILE A 177 8.48 7.47 16.65
CA ILE A 177 8.50 6.79 15.35
C ILE A 177 8.93 7.77 14.26
N SER A 178 8.28 8.92 14.18
CA SER A 178 8.52 9.97 13.20
C SER A 178 8.60 11.36 13.88
N PRO A 179 9.80 11.81 14.28
CA PRO A 179 9.97 13.05 15.07
C PRO A 179 9.65 14.33 14.28
N ASN A 180 9.54 14.24 12.96
CA ASN A 180 9.27 15.40 12.11
C ASN A 180 7.78 15.62 11.84
N LYS A 181 6.91 14.60 12.01
CA LYS A 181 5.47 14.76 11.83
C LYS A 181 4.84 15.59 12.97
N SER A 182 3.92 16.49 12.60
CA SER A 182 3.17 17.36 13.52
C SER A 182 1.67 17.19 13.36
N ILE A 183 0.92 17.46 14.42
CA ILE A 183 -0.55 17.40 14.41
C ILE A 183 -1.11 18.43 13.42
N GLU A 184 -0.56 19.65 13.41
CA GLU A 184 -0.99 20.73 12.51
C GLU A 184 -0.76 20.35 11.04
N GLY A 185 0.39 19.74 10.75
CA GLY A 185 0.66 19.21 9.41
C GLY A 185 -0.32 18.12 9.02
N THR A 186 -0.62 17.19 9.94
CA THR A 186 -1.59 16.12 9.75
C THR A 186 -2.99 16.64 9.40
N VAL A 187 -3.46 17.65 10.14
CA VAL A 187 -4.77 18.27 9.90
C VAL A 187 -4.79 18.99 8.55
N LEU A 188 -3.73 19.73 8.23
CA LEU A 188 -3.65 20.41 6.94
C LEU A 188 -3.63 19.41 5.77
N GLY A 189 -2.85 18.34 5.90
CA GLY A 189 -2.82 17.25 4.91
C GLY A 189 -4.20 16.65 4.69
N PHE A 190 -4.95 16.38 5.76
CA PHE A 190 -6.33 15.86 5.67
C PHE A 190 -7.26 16.81 4.91
N ILE A 191 -7.22 18.12 5.20
CA ILE A 191 -8.03 19.12 4.49
C ILE A 191 -7.71 19.11 3.00
N PHE A 192 -6.43 19.07 2.64
CA PHE A 192 -6.01 19.07 1.24
C PHE A 192 -6.33 17.73 0.53
N ALA A 193 -6.35 16.61 1.25
CA ALA A 193 -6.83 15.34 0.70
C ALA A 193 -8.32 15.40 0.31
N LEU A 194 -9.16 15.98 1.16
CA LEU A 194 -10.59 16.19 0.86
C LEU A 194 -10.78 17.15 -0.32
N LEU A 195 -10.03 18.25 -0.36
CA LEU A 195 -10.06 19.18 -1.48
C LEU A 195 -9.65 18.49 -2.80
N THR A 196 -8.62 17.65 -2.75
CA THR A 196 -8.17 16.87 -3.91
C THR A 196 -9.26 15.90 -4.37
N ALA A 197 -9.91 15.18 -3.47
CA ALA A 197 -11.00 14.28 -3.79
C ALA A 197 -12.17 15.02 -4.44
N TRP A 198 -12.52 16.20 -3.92
CA TRP A 198 -13.56 17.05 -4.49
C TRP A 198 -13.23 17.52 -5.92
N LEU A 199 -12.01 17.98 -6.15
CA LEU A 199 -11.52 18.38 -7.47
C LEU A 199 -11.51 17.20 -8.47
N CYS A 200 -11.02 16.03 -8.04
CA CYS A 200 -11.00 14.82 -8.85
C CYS A 200 -12.42 14.40 -9.26
N HIS A 201 -13.40 14.51 -8.34
CA HIS A 201 -14.80 14.21 -8.62
C HIS A 201 -15.33 15.05 -9.77
N GLY A 202 -15.11 16.36 -9.72
CA GLY A 202 -15.55 17.29 -10.77
C GLY A 202 -14.83 17.11 -12.11
N TRP A 203 -13.64 16.52 -12.09
CA TRP A 203 -12.81 16.44 -13.30
C TRP A 203 -12.93 15.11 -14.06
N PHE A 204 -12.73 13.98 -13.40
CA PHE A 204 -12.62 12.69 -14.10
C PHE A 204 -13.33 11.51 -13.43
N VAL A 205 -13.81 11.64 -12.20
CA VAL A 205 -14.47 10.52 -11.51
C VAL A 205 -15.84 10.25 -12.10
N LYS A 206 -16.08 9.00 -12.47
CA LYS A 206 -17.38 8.52 -12.97
C LYS A 206 -17.85 7.34 -12.12
N GLY A 207 -19.15 7.15 -12.02
CA GLY A 207 -19.76 6.00 -11.34
C GLY A 207 -19.75 6.04 -9.81
N LEU A 208 -19.24 7.13 -9.19
CA LEU A 208 -19.35 7.39 -7.75
C LEU A 208 -20.11 8.69 -7.49
N LEU A 209 -20.83 8.74 -6.38
CA LEU A 209 -21.37 10.00 -5.86
C LEU A 209 -20.23 10.83 -5.23
N LEU A 210 -20.47 12.14 -5.11
CA LEU A 210 -19.51 13.03 -4.46
C LEU A 210 -19.16 12.57 -3.03
N GLN A 211 -20.15 12.11 -2.28
CA GLN A 211 -19.94 11.61 -0.93
C GLN A 211 -18.98 10.41 -0.90
N ASP A 212 -19.09 9.47 -1.85
CA ASP A 212 -18.22 8.29 -1.93
C ASP A 212 -16.77 8.71 -2.26
N THR A 213 -16.63 9.67 -3.17
CA THR A 213 -15.32 10.23 -3.54
C THR A 213 -14.67 10.95 -2.35
N LEU A 214 -15.45 11.72 -1.58
CA LEU A 214 -14.96 12.39 -0.37
C LEU A 214 -14.58 11.39 0.72
N VAL A 215 -15.30 10.28 0.86
CA VAL A 215 -14.92 9.21 1.80
C VAL A 215 -13.59 8.57 1.39
N ILE A 216 -13.35 8.32 0.09
CA ILE A 216 -12.03 7.85 -0.37
C ILE A 216 -10.94 8.86 -0.03
N GLY A 217 -11.16 10.15 -0.25
CA GLY A 217 -10.23 11.21 0.12
C GLY A 217 -9.99 11.29 1.62
N ALA A 218 -11.04 11.13 2.44
CA ALA A 218 -10.94 11.11 3.90
C ALA A 218 -10.10 9.91 4.40
N ILE A 219 -10.32 8.72 3.83
CA ILE A 219 -9.51 7.52 4.13
C ILE A 219 -8.05 7.77 3.75
N GLY A 220 -7.77 8.31 2.55
CA GLY A 220 -6.43 8.63 2.10
C GLY A 220 -5.73 9.65 3.00
N GLY A 221 -6.41 10.75 3.33
CA GLY A 221 -5.86 11.84 4.14
C GLY A 221 -5.69 11.52 5.63
N SER A 222 -6.47 10.57 6.17
CA SER A 222 -6.37 10.16 7.58
C SER A 222 -5.54 8.88 7.73
N LEU A 223 -6.07 7.75 7.26
CA LEU A 223 -5.43 6.45 7.44
C LEU A 223 -4.11 6.32 6.66
N GLY A 224 -3.92 7.05 5.55
CA GLY A 224 -2.65 7.09 4.84
C GLY A 224 -1.49 7.52 5.73
N GLN A 225 -1.70 8.53 6.58
CA GLN A 225 -0.69 9.00 7.51
C GLN A 225 -0.33 7.98 8.58
N TYR A 226 -1.29 7.13 9.00
CA TYR A 226 -1.05 6.01 9.90
C TYR A 226 -0.34 4.84 9.21
N GLY A 227 -0.56 4.63 7.92
CA GLY A 227 0.17 3.64 7.12
C GLY A 227 1.66 3.90 7.10
N ASP A 228 2.08 5.14 6.80
CA ASP A 228 3.48 5.57 6.87
C ASP A 228 4.05 5.43 8.31
N LEU A 229 3.29 5.78 9.35
CA LEU A 229 3.75 5.57 10.72
C LEU A 229 3.93 4.10 11.07
N PHE A 230 3.03 3.23 10.59
CA PHE A 230 3.09 1.80 10.82
C PHE A 230 4.33 1.18 10.17
N GLU A 231 4.60 1.53 8.91
CA GLU A 231 5.81 1.09 8.22
C GLU A 231 7.08 1.67 8.85
N SER A 232 7.06 2.94 9.21
CA SER A 232 8.15 3.60 9.93
C SER A 232 8.48 2.90 11.25
N MET A 233 7.49 2.35 11.96
CA MET A 233 7.68 1.58 13.18
C MET A 233 8.55 0.34 12.93
N PHE A 234 8.28 -0.44 11.88
CA PHE A 234 9.10 -1.60 11.51
C PHE A 234 10.54 -1.20 11.15
N LYS A 235 10.71 -0.11 10.41
CA LYS A 235 12.05 0.40 10.06
C LYS A 235 12.85 0.79 11.30
N ARG A 236 12.23 1.52 12.24
CA ARG A 236 12.90 1.91 13.52
C ARG A 236 13.24 0.69 14.36
N ASP A 237 12.32 -0.28 14.45
CA ASP A 237 12.59 -1.52 15.15
C ASP A 237 13.78 -2.29 14.55
N ALA A 238 13.89 -2.33 13.22
CA ALA A 238 15.03 -2.92 12.51
C ALA A 238 16.33 -2.07 12.57
N GLY A 239 16.32 -0.89 13.22
CA GLY A 239 17.45 0.04 13.23
C GLY A 239 17.73 0.70 11.88
N MET A 240 16.78 0.67 10.98
CA MET A 240 16.89 1.19 9.61
C MET A 240 16.06 2.46 9.43
N LYS A 241 16.44 3.27 8.44
CA LYS A 241 15.68 4.46 8.05
C LYS A 241 14.78 4.17 6.84
N ASP A 242 15.29 3.49 5.86
CA ASP A 242 14.62 3.13 4.62
C ASP A 242 14.50 1.61 4.55
N SER A 243 13.43 1.08 3.94
CA SER A 243 13.19 -0.38 3.83
C SER A 243 14.24 -1.08 2.97
N SER A 244 14.75 -0.37 1.95
CA SER A 244 15.84 -0.82 1.08
C SER A 244 16.51 0.36 0.37
N ARG A 245 17.40 0.07 -0.59
CA ARG A 245 18.00 1.05 -1.51
C ARG A 245 17.62 0.78 -2.96
N LEU A 246 16.49 0.14 -3.18
CA LEU A 246 16.07 -0.31 -4.52
C LEU A 246 15.83 0.87 -5.47
N ILE A 247 15.18 1.94 -4.96
CA ILE A 247 14.90 3.13 -5.77
C ILE A 247 15.93 4.22 -5.42
N PRO A 248 16.85 4.56 -6.35
CA PRO A 248 17.87 5.57 -6.08
C PRO A 248 17.30 6.90 -5.59
N GLY A 249 17.72 7.33 -4.40
CA GLY A 249 17.25 8.57 -3.77
C GLY A 249 15.86 8.53 -3.15
N HIS A 250 15.13 7.39 -3.25
CA HIS A 250 13.76 7.24 -2.74
C HIS A 250 13.58 6.10 -1.73
N GLY A 251 14.61 5.30 -1.44
CA GLY A 251 14.50 4.16 -0.54
C GLY A 251 13.94 2.92 -1.24
N GLY A 252 13.07 2.19 -0.57
CA GLY A 252 12.42 1.00 -1.09
C GLY A 252 11.04 1.24 -1.69
N ILE A 253 10.44 0.16 -2.17
CA ILE A 253 9.05 0.12 -2.61
C ILE A 253 8.11 0.33 -1.42
N LEU A 254 8.39 -0.31 -0.28
CA LEU A 254 7.59 -0.09 0.94
C LEU A 254 7.56 1.37 1.35
N ASP A 255 8.71 2.08 1.27
CA ASP A 255 8.80 3.51 1.58
C ASP A 255 7.93 4.40 0.66
N ARG A 256 7.44 3.89 -0.46
CA ARG A 256 6.63 4.64 -1.44
C ARG A 256 5.16 4.26 -1.45
N PHE A 257 4.84 3.08 -0.93
CA PHE A 257 3.49 2.53 -0.93
C PHE A 257 2.95 2.26 0.48
N ASP A 258 3.66 2.70 1.52
CA ASP A 258 3.34 2.51 2.93
C ASP A 258 1.93 2.97 3.31
N SER A 259 1.55 4.18 2.91
CA SER A 259 0.22 4.76 3.14
C SER A 259 -0.89 3.91 2.51
N LEU A 260 -0.58 3.23 1.40
CA LEU A 260 -1.54 2.43 0.65
C LEU A 260 -1.82 1.05 1.29
N THR A 261 -0.93 0.58 2.16
CA THR A 261 -1.11 -0.72 2.85
C THR A 261 -2.34 -0.77 3.75
N ILE A 262 -2.74 0.36 4.31
CA ILE A 262 -3.95 0.47 5.15
C ILE A 262 -5.12 1.03 4.34
N THR A 263 -4.86 2.03 3.50
CA THR A 263 -5.94 2.74 2.84
C THR A 263 -6.62 1.93 1.74
N ALA A 264 -5.89 1.13 0.97
CA ALA A 264 -6.48 0.33 -0.11
C ALA A 264 -7.50 -0.70 0.40
N PRO A 265 -7.21 -1.54 1.42
CA PRO A 265 -8.20 -2.46 1.96
C PRO A 265 -9.41 -1.76 2.59
N VAL A 266 -9.21 -0.61 3.23
CA VAL A 266 -10.34 0.15 3.82
C VAL A 266 -11.22 0.77 2.74
N VAL A 267 -10.64 1.30 1.66
CA VAL A 267 -11.43 1.80 0.51
C VAL A 267 -12.17 0.65 -0.17
N TYR A 268 -11.51 -0.51 -0.36
CA TYR A 268 -12.21 -1.69 -0.90
C TYR A 268 -13.38 -2.11 -0.02
N LEU A 269 -13.19 -2.20 1.29
CA LEU A 269 -14.24 -2.57 2.24
C LEU A 269 -15.39 -1.57 2.20
N TYR A 270 -15.10 -0.26 2.17
CA TYR A 270 -16.11 0.78 2.05
C TYR A 270 -16.93 0.62 0.77
N LEU A 271 -16.28 0.49 -0.39
CA LEU A 271 -16.95 0.33 -1.68
C LEU A 271 -17.74 -0.98 -1.75
N TYR A 272 -17.18 -2.06 -1.20
CA TYR A 272 -17.86 -3.34 -1.11
C TYR A 272 -19.17 -3.23 -0.31
N LEU A 273 -19.13 -2.66 0.88
CA LEU A 273 -20.30 -2.46 1.73
C LEU A 273 -21.31 -1.52 1.06
N ARG A 274 -20.84 -0.44 0.44
CA ARG A 274 -21.67 0.57 -0.23
C ARG A 274 -22.43 0.01 -1.43
N PHE A 275 -21.84 -0.91 -2.19
CA PHE A 275 -22.45 -1.45 -3.41
C PHE A 275 -23.10 -2.83 -3.22
N PHE A 276 -22.85 -3.55 -2.12
CA PHE A 276 -23.31 -4.93 -1.94
C PHE A 276 -24.08 -5.20 -0.66
N ALA A 277 -23.93 -4.37 0.38
CA ALA A 277 -24.53 -4.62 1.69
C ALA A 277 -25.59 -3.56 2.08
N LEU A 278 -25.61 -2.44 1.37
CA LEU A 278 -26.57 -1.34 1.54
C LEU A 278 -27.31 -1.07 0.23
#